data_5d40b3f9fa57d37f2c0a501eb588deb3
#
_entry.id   5d40b3f9fa57d37f2c0a501eb588deb3
#
_cell.length_a   1.000
_cell.length_b   1.000
_cell.length_c   1.000
_cell.angle_alpha   90.00
_cell.angle_beta   90.00
_cell.angle_gamma   90.00
#
_symmetry.space_group_name_H-M   'P 1'
#
loop_
_entity.id
_entity.type
_entity.pdbx_description
1 polymer ?
#
loop_
_entity_poly.entity_id
_entity_poly.type
_entity_poly.pdbx_seq_one_letter_code
_entity_poly.pdbx_strand_id
1 'polypeptide(L)'
;GKYPAIQGFDFGSYCPCYAWDDGVTERMIEWTNDKNGICTASWHINVATQMSDYTLGEPLDFSKTTYSNKTDFVTANCMVEGTVEYEYFNLCVENLANELLQLQDAGVPVIFRPFHEAEGNPSTTSDPTDGSGAWFWWSKEGTKVYKQLWNRLQDKLQDEYGLHNLIYEENLYAWSDSSAEWYVGDDRTDLVAYDKYNTQYNRHDGKTSGPNLDAETGIFYKLNGYVNGSKMVAMAENDSIPSMSNMLVEHAYWLYFCPWYDSANALFVSGENYQDHDEMKALYNSDFCITLDELPADLFNH
;
A
#
# COMPACT_ATOMS: atom_id res chain seq x y z
N GLY A 1 -11.39 21.61 -13.35
CA GLY A 1 -11.14 21.16 -11.99
C GLY A 1 -9.67 20.84 -11.80
N LYS A 2 -9.27 20.63 -10.59
CA LYS A 2 -7.93 20.18 -10.23
C LYS A 2 -7.86 18.64 -10.30
N TYR A 3 -6.68 18.12 -10.62
CA TYR A 3 -6.38 16.69 -10.56
C TYR A 3 -5.40 16.39 -9.41
N PRO A 4 -5.44 15.19 -8.80
CA PRO A 4 -4.45 14.82 -7.79
C PRO A 4 -3.04 14.75 -8.41
N ALA A 5 -2.02 15.09 -7.62
CA ALA A 5 -0.62 14.98 -8.03
C ALA A 5 -0.13 13.52 -8.08
N ILE A 6 -0.70 12.66 -7.22
CA ILE A 6 -0.35 11.25 -7.07
C ILE A 6 -1.54 10.40 -7.52
N GLN A 7 -1.29 9.37 -8.32
CA GLN A 7 -2.28 8.34 -8.67
C GLN A 7 -1.87 6.99 -8.08
N GLY A 8 -2.85 6.29 -7.47
CA GLY A 8 -2.67 4.94 -6.95
C GLY A 8 -2.89 3.89 -8.03
N PHE A 9 -2.06 2.85 -7.97
CA PHE A 9 -2.09 1.67 -8.84
C PHE A 9 -1.93 0.40 -8.01
N ASP A 10 -2.14 -0.77 -8.62
CA ASP A 10 -1.91 -2.06 -7.99
C ASP A 10 -1.29 -3.04 -9.00
N PHE A 11 -0.24 -3.74 -8.59
CA PHE A 11 0.44 -4.75 -9.40
C PHE A 11 -0.17 -6.16 -9.25
N GLY A 12 -1.40 -6.27 -8.76
CA GLY A 12 -2.05 -7.55 -8.47
C GLY A 12 -2.14 -8.53 -9.65
N SER A 13 -2.16 -8.03 -10.89
CA SER A 13 -2.14 -8.86 -12.10
C SER A 13 -0.80 -9.58 -12.33
N TYR A 14 0.31 -9.08 -11.79
CA TYR A 14 1.66 -9.62 -12.00
C TYR A 14 1.98 -10.80 -11.06
N CYS A 15 1.04 -11.72 -10.92
CA CYS A 15 1.19 -12.96 -10.16
C CYS A 15 1.19 -14.17 -11.10
N PRO A 16 2.08 -15.17 -10.88
CA PRO A 16 2.18 -16.35 -11.76
C PRO A 16 0.89 -17.18 -11.86
N CYS A 17 -0.01 -17.05 -10.88
CA CYS A 17 -1.30 -17.71 -10.90
C CYS A 17 -2.32 -17.06 -11.86
N TYR A 18 -2.00 -15.91 -12.46
CA TYR A 18 -2.85 -15.23 -13.44
C TYR A 18 -2.32 -15.36 -14.85
N ALA A 19 -3.26 -15.38 -15.82
CA ALA A 19 -2.97 -15.43 -17.24
C ALA A 19 -3.35 -14.12 -17.96
N TRP A 20 -3.40 -12.98 -17.23
CA TRP A 20 -3.82 -11.71 -17.79
C TRP A 20 -2.99 -10.55 -17.23
N ASP A 21 -2.86 -9.55 -18.05
CA ASP A 21 -2.27 -8.27 -17.72
C ASP A 21 -3.36 -7.20 -17.86
N ASP A 22 -3.45 -6.29 -16.91
CA ASP A 22 -4.43 -5.21 -16.93
C ASP A 22 -3.88 -3.89 -17.49
N GLY A 23 -2.62 -3.88 -17.94
CA GLY A 23 -1.95 -2.72 -18.54
C GLY A 23 -1.64 -1.62 -17.52
N VAL A 24 -1.37 -1.97 -16.26
CA VAL A 24 -1.05 -0.99 -15.22
C VAL A 24 0.27 -0.29 -15.49
N THR A 25 1.28 -1.00 -15.98
CA THR A 25 2.60 -0.45 -16.32
C THR A 25 2.49 0.66 -17.36
N GLU A 26 1.75 0.45 -18.44
CA GLU A 26 1.53 1.46 -19.49
C GLU A 26 0.78 2.68 -18.94
N ARG A 27 -0.24 2.49 -18.09
CA ARG A 27 -0.95 3.60 -17.46
C ARG A 27 -0.08 4.41 -16.50
N MET A 28 0.87 3.77 -15.79
CA MET A 28 1.83 4.47 -14.95
C MET A 28 2.81 5.29 -15.79
N ILE A 29 3.29 4.74 -16.92
CA ILE A 29 4.15 5.46 -17.87
C ILE A 29 3.40 6.68 -18.43
N GLU A 30 2.14 6.50 -18.88
CA GLU A 30 1.30 7.61 -19.37
C GLU A 30 1.10 8.67 -18.29
N TRP A 31 0.80 8.26 -17.05
CA TRP A 31 0.57 9.20 -15.95
C TRP A 31 1.79 10.05 -15.64
N THR A 32 2.98 9.46 -15.65
CA THR A 32 4.23 10.20 -15.39
C THR A 32 4.68 11.00 -16.60
N ASN A 33 4.80 10.37 -17.78
CA ASN A 33 5.46 11.00 -18.93
C ASN A 33 4.56 11.99 -19.67
N ASP A 34 3.25 11.72 -19.75
CA ASP A 34 2.31 12.60 -20.45
C ASP A 34 1.65 13.63 -19.53
N LYS A 35 1.50 13.31 -18.22
CA LYS A 35 0.81 14.18 -17.26
C LYS A 35 1.72 14.80 -16.22
N ASN A 36 2.99 14.37 -16.12
CA ASN A 36 3.95 14.78 -15.08
C ASN A 36 3.49 14.38 -13.66
N GLY A 37 2.69 13.29 -13.53
CA GLY A 37 2.13 12.84 -12.27
C GLY A 37 3.03 11.82 -11.56
N ILE A 38 2.88 11.73 -10.25
CA ILE A 38 3.58 10.79 -9.38
C ILE A 38 2.77 9.50 -9.28
N CYS A 39 3.45 8.34 -9.28
CA CYS A 39 2.82 7.03 -9.12
C CYS A 39 3.07 6.46 -7.72
N THR A 40 2.00 5.95 -7.07
CA THR A 40 2.11 5.01 -5.95
C THR A 40 1.48 3.69 -6.34
N ALA A 41 2.04 2.56 -5.89
CA ALA A 41 1.51 1.25 -6.23
C ALA A 41 1.61 0.27 -5.07
N SER A 42 0.48 -0.38 -4.77
CA SER A 42 0.42 -1.56 -3.92
C SER A 42 0.64 -2.85 -4.74
N TRP A 43 0.77 -3.97 -4.05
CA TRP A 43 0.87 -5.27 -4.70
C TRP A 43 0.06 -6.32 -3.94
N HIS A 44 -1.17 -6.54 -4.37
CA HIS A 44 -2.03 -7.62 -3.86
C HIS A 44 -1.57 -8.95 -4.46
N ILE A 45 -0.58 -9.56 -3.84
CA ILE A 45 0.03 -10.80 -4.32
C ILE A 45 -0.93 -11.97 -4.09
N ASN A 46 -1.46 -12.52 -5.16
CA ASN A 46 -2.29 -13.71 -5.09
C ASN A 46 -1.45 -14.98 -5.07
N VAL A 47 -1.92 -15.95 -4.29
CA VAL A 47 -1.41 -17.32 -4.21
C VAL A 47 -2.55 -18.31 -4.42
N ALA A 48 -2.26 -19.57 -4.63
CA ALA A 48 -3.30 -20.59 -4.63
C ALA A 48 -3.97 -20.69 -3.25
N THR A 49 -5.29 -20.84 -3.21
CA THR A 49 -6.02 -21.13 -1.97
C THR A 49 -5.57 -22.47 -1.37
N GLN A 50 -5.32 -23.47 -2.25
CA GLN A 50 -4.74 -24.76 -1.90
C GLN A 50 -3.54 -25.01 -2.82
N MET A 51 -2.35 -25.13 -2.26
CA MET A 51 -1.13 -25.33 -3.05
C MET A 51 -1.13 -26.63 -3.85
N SER A 52 -1.90 -27.63 -3.43
CA SER A 52 -2.11 -28.88 -4.20
C SER A 52 -2.82 -28.65 -5.53
N ASP A 53 -3.55 -27.55 -5.71
CA ASP A 53 -4.22 -27.19 -6.96
C ASP A 53 -3.29 -26.44 -7.94
N TYR A 54 -2.13 -26.02 -7.49
CA TYR A 54 -1.20 -25.21 -8.26
C TYR A 54 -0.11 -26.04 -8.90
N THR A 55 0.10 -25.83 -10.19
CA THR A 55 1.29 -26.28 -10.91
C THR A 55 2.20 -25.09 -11.15
N LEU A 56 3.46 -25.17 -10.76
CA LEU A 56 4.41 -24.08 -10.83
C LEU A 56 4.50 -23.48 -12.24
N GLY A 57 4.28 -22.17 -12.32
CA GLY A 57 4.30 -21.43 -13.59
C GLY A 57 3.01 -21.52 -14.44
N GLU A 58 2.01 -22.27 -14.00
CA GLU A 58 0.74 -22.39 -14.74
C GLU A 58 -0.34 -21.51 -14.07
N PRO A 59 -1.19 -20.84 -14.86
CA PRO A 59 -2.28 -20.04 -14.30
C PRO A 59 -3.35 -20.92 -13.67
N LEU A 60 -4.02 -20.36 -12.65
CA LEU A 60 -5.18 -20.96 -12.00
C LEU A 60 -6.48 -20.24 -12.37
N ASP A 61 -7.60 -20.92 -12.21
CA ASP A 61 -8.91 -20.27 -12.14
C ASP A 61 -8.91 -19.24 -11.00
N PHE A 62 -9.39 -18.03 -11.27
CA PHE A 62 -9.41 -16.94 -10.31
C PHE A 62 -10.07 -17.31 -8.97
N SER A 63 -11.13 -18.14 -9.00
CA SER A 63 -11.83 -18.61 -7.81
C SER A 63 -10.98 -19.49 -6.88
N LYS A 64 -9.84 -19.99 -7.37
CA LYS A 64 -8.87 -20.79 -6.62
C LYS A 64 -7.67 -19.98 -6.12
N THR A 65 -7.68 -18.69 -6.33
CA THR A 65 -6.61 -17.77 -5.88
C THR A 65 -7.08 -16.89 -4.74
N THR A 66 -6.15 -16.43 -3.95
CA THR A 66 -6.43 -15.50 -2.85
C THR A 66 -5.17 -14.72 -2.44
N TYR A 67 -5.34 -13.49 -1.99
CA TYR A 67 -4.32 -12.76 -1.24
C TYR A 67 -4.57 -12.81 0.29
N SER A 68 -5.72 -13.36 0.71
CA SER A 68 -6.05 -13.44 2.13
C SER A 68 -5.23 -14.52 2.87
N ASN A 69 -5.30 -14.51 4.20
CA ASN A 69 -4.68 -15.53 5.05
C ASN A 69 -5.31 -16.92 4.94
N LYS A 70 -6.42 -17.06 4.17
CA LYS A 70 -7.17 -18.31 3.99
C LYS A 70 -6.57 -19.16 2.87
N THR A 71 -5.33 -19.57 3.07
CA THR A 71 -4.57 -20.43 2.16
C THR A 71 -3.66 -21.34 2.95
N ASP A 72 -3.31 -22.50 2.39
CA ASP A 72 -2.28 -23.39 2.92
C ASP A 72 -0.84 -23.00 2.48
N PHE A 73 -0.68 -21.93 1.70
CA PHE A 73 0.61 -21.35 1.35
C PHE A 73 1.40 -20.99 2.62
N VAL A 74 2.59 -21.54 2.81
CA VAL A 74 3.44 -21.30 3.98
C VAL A 74 4.41 -20.16 3.70
N THR A 75 4.20 -19.02 4.33
CA THR A 75 4.99 -17.78 4.07
C THR A 75 6.47 -17.98 4.40
N ALA A 76 6.79 -18.67 5.51
CA ALA A 76 8.18 -18.96 5.89
C ALA A 76 8.95 -19.78 4.84
N ASN A 77 8.23 -20.61 4.07
CA ASN A 77 8.82 -21.40 2.99
C ASN A 77 9.32 -20.55 1.82
N CYS A 78 8.87 -19.30 1.68
CA CYS A 78 9.45 -18.37 0.70
C CYS A 78 10.95 -18.15 0.91
N MET A 79 11.50 -18.40 2.09
CA MET A 79 12.92 -18.31 2.41
C MET A 79 13.65 -19.66 2.38
N VAL A 80 12.97 -20.76 2.03
CA VAL A 80 13.51 -22.12 2.07
C VAL A 80 13.64 -22.67 0.64
N GLU A 81 14.85 -22.65 0.11
CA GLU A 81 15.15 -23.16 -1.24
C GLU A 81 14.65 -24.59 -1.45
N GLY A 82 14.03 -24.85 -2.62
CA GLY A 82 13.47 -26.11 -3.01
C GLY A 82 12.04 -26.38 -2.54
N THR A 83 11.42 -25.45 -1.83
CA THR A 83 9.97 -25.49 -1.56
C THR A 83 9.17 -24.89 -2.72
N VAL A 84 7.93 -25.29 -2.88
CA VAL A 84 7.06 -24.74 -3.94
C VAL A 84 6.77 -23.26 -3.71
N GLU A 85 6.66 -22.82 -2.45
CA GLU A 85 6.45 -21.42 -2.09
C GLU A 85 7.68 -20.55 -2.42
N TYR A 86 8.88 -21.08 -2.24
CA TYR A 86 10.12 -20.40 -2.63
C TYR A 86 10.17 -20.15 -4.14
N GLU A 87 9.87 -21.18 -4.94
CA GLU A 87 9.88 -21.08 -6.39
C GLU A 87 8.73 -20.19 -6.88
N TYR A 88 7.53 -20.31 -6.29
CA TYR A 88 6.40 -19.44 -6.59
C TYR A 88 6.73 -17.96 -6.31
N PHE A 89 7.32 -17.67 -5.14
CA PHE A 89 7.70 -16.30 -4.79
C PHE A 89 8.77 -15.75 -5.73
N ASN A 90 9.73 -16.56 -6.17
CA ASN A 90 10.70 -16.15 -7.18
C ASN A 90 10.01 -15.75 -8.50
N LEU A 91 9.04 -16.52 -8.97
CA LEU A 91 8.25 -16.17 -10.16
C LEU A 91 7.43 -14.90 -9.96
N CYS A 92 6.85 -14.69 -8.77
CA CYS A 92 6.17 -13.43 -8.44
C CYS A 92 7.12 -12.24 -8.57
N VAL A 93 8.31 -12.35 -7.99
CA VAL A 93 9.31 -11.26 -8.04
C VAL A 93 9.82 -11.05 -9.46
N GLU A 94 10.06 -12.11 -10.23
CA GLU A 94 10.47 -12.02 -11.63
C GLU A 94 9.42 -11.28 -12.48
N ASN A 95 8.14 -11.68 -12.37
CA ASN A 95 7.06 -11.01 -13.10
C ASN A 95 6.97 -9.53 -12.75
N LEU A 96 6.97 -9.20 -11.46
CA LEU A 96 6.95 -7.81 -11.01
C LEU A 96 8.20 -7.04 -11.47
N ALA A 97 9.39 -7.63 -11.34
CA ALA A 97 10.65 -6.97 -11.71
C ALA A 97 10.70 -6.63 -13.19
N ASN A 98 10.18 -7.49 -14.07
CA ASN A 98 10.10 -7.23 -15.51
C ASN A 98 9.23 -5.98 -15.81
N GLU A 99 8.19 -5.74 -15.05
CA GLU A 99 7.34 -4.57 -15.19
C GLU A 99 7.99 -3.32 -14.57
N LEU A 100 8.59 -3.46 -13.41
CA LEU A 100 9.33 -2.37 -12.77
C LEU A 100 10.55 -1.91 -13.58
N LEU A 101 11.20 -2.80 -14.32
CA LEU A 101 12.27 -2.45 -15.25
C LEU A 101 11.75 -1.61 -16.41
N GLN A 102 10.56 -1.90 -16.95
CA GLN A 102 9.93 -1.05 -17.97
C GLN A 102 9.65 0.36 -17.44
N LEU A 103 9.18 0.46 -16.19
CA LEU A 103 8.98 1.76 -15.51
C LEU A 103 10.32 2.48 -15.31
N GLN A 104 11.36 1.77 -14.88
CA GLN A 104 12.71 2.33 -14.74
C GLN A 104 13.27 2.84 -16.05
N ASP A 105 13.16 2.05 -17.12
CA ASP A 105 13.62 2.43 -18.47
C ASP A 105 12.86 3.63 -19.03
N ALA A 106 11.58 3.79 -18.63
CA ALA A 106 10.74 4.94 -18.95
C ALA A 106 10.98 6.16 -18.05
N GLY A 107 11.86 6.07 -17.04
CA GLY A 107 12.14 7.14 -16.08
C GLY A 107 11.04 7.39 -15.05
N VAL A 108 10.22 6.38 -14.75
CA VAL A 108 9.09 6.47 -13.81
C VAL A 108 9.51 6.01 -12.42
N PRO A 109 9.64 6.91 -11.43
CA PRO A 109 9.79 6.51 -10.03
C PRO A 109 8.45 6.06 -9.46
N VAL A 110 8.49 5.08 -8.55
CA VAL A 110 7.30 4.49 -7.95
C VAL A 110 7.40 4.52 -6.43
N ILE A 111 6.41 5.10 -5.76
CA ILE A 111 6.19 4.87 -4.33
C ILE A 111 5.59 3.46 -4.21
N PHE A 112 6.43 2.49 -3.86
CA PHE A 112 6.08 1.07 -3.86
C PHE A 112 5.71 0.59 -2.45
N ARG A 113 4.49 0.09 -2.30
CA ARG A 113 3.88 -0.35 -1.04
C ARG A 113 3.57 -1.85 -1.07
N PRO A 114 4.58 -2.73 -0.96
CA PRO A 114 4.36 -4.17 -0.87
C PRO A 114 3.87 -4.58 0.52
N PHE A 115 3.23 -5.75 0.63
CA PHE A 115 2.89 -6.41 1.88
C PHE A 115 2.16 -5.54 2.90
N HIS A 116 1.28 -4.65 2.42
CA HIS A 116 0.52 -3.72 3.24
C HIS A 116 -0.38 -4.42 4.27
N GLU A 117 -0.84 -3.67 5.27
CA GLU A 117 -1.76 -4.10 6.33
C GLU A 117 -1.29 -5.36 7.11
N ALA A 118 0.01 -5.45 7.36
CA ALA A 118 0.63 -6.67 7.90
C ALA A 118 0.11 -7.05 9.30
N GLU A 119 -0.14 -6.08 10.20
CA GLU A 119 -0.63 -6.35 11.55
C GLU A 119 -2.04 -6.99 11.55
N GLY A 120 -2.88 -6.66 10.53
CA GLY A 120 -4.25 -7.12 10.47
C GLY A 120 -5.10 -6.54 11.62
N ASN A 121 -5.90 -7.38 12.30
CA ASN A 121 -6.72 -6.95 13.42
C ASN A 121 -6.17 -7.47 14.77
N PRO A 122 -5.41 -6.67 15.52
CA PRO A 122 -4.80 -7.09 16.77
C PRO A 122 -5.83 -7.39 17.88
N SER A 123 -7.07 -6.91 17.75
CA SER A 123 -8.13 -7.19 18.76
C SER A 123 -8.66 -8.63 18.71
N THR A 124 -8.33 -9.40 17.69
CA THR A 124 -8.77 -10.79 17.49
C THR A 124 -7.76 -11.81 17.98
N THR A 125 -6.63 -11.37 18.50
CA THR A 125 -5.54 -12.24 18.97
C THR A 125 -5.07 -11.87 20.37
N SER A 126 -4.45 -12.82 21.06
CA SER A 126 -3.77 -12.58 22.33
C SER A 126 -2.32 -12.12 22.17
N ASP A 127 -1.73 -12.33 21.00
CA ASP A 127 -0.40 -11.86 20.63
C ASP A 127 -0.49 -11.17 19.25
N PRO A 128 -0.46 -9.81 19.19
CA PRO A 128 -0.53 -9.07 17.94
C PRO A 128 0.65 -9.27 16.99
N THR A 129 1.70 -9.97 17.43
CA THR A 129 2.96 -10.15 16.66
C THR A 129 3.10 -11.52 16.03
N ASP A 130 2.23 -12.48 16.37
CA ASP A 130 2.30 -13.86 15.92
C ASP A 130 1.66 -14.13 14.54
N GLY A 131 0.97 -13.12 13.98
CA GLY A 131 0.29 -13.18 12.68
C GLY A 131 -1.12 -13.79 12.74
N SER A 132 -1.61 -14.20 13.91
CA SER A 132 -2.96 -14.78 14.02
C SER A 132 -4.09 -13.76 13.79
N GLY A 133 -3.78 -12.45 13.89
CA GLY A 133 -4.67 -11.34 13.52
C GLY A 133 -4.59 -10.93 12.05
N ALA A 134 -3.66 -11.47 11.28
CA ALA A 134 -3.40 -11.06 9.90
C ALA A 134 -4.58 -11.28 8.96
N TRP A 135 -4.76 -10.35 8.02
CA TRP A 135 -5.76 -10.49 6.95
C TRP A 135 -5.19 -11.18 5.71
N PHE A 136 -3.87 -11.06 5.50
CA PHE A 136 -3.18 -11.49 4.30
C PHE A 136 -2.16 -12.59 4.57
N TRP A 137 -1.84 -13.37 3.54
CA TRP A 137 -0.92 -14.50 3.66
C TRP A 137 0.52 -14.06 4.00
N TRP A 138 0.96 -12.89 3.56
CA TRP A 138 2.34 -12.42 3.76
C TRP A 138 2.71 -12.09 5.20
N SER A 139 1.73 -11.96 6.09
CA SER A 139 1.94 -11.62 7.50
C SER A 139 1.37 -12.64 8.48
N LYS A 140 0.70 -13.70 8.01
CA LYS A 140 0.01 -14.68 8.86
C LYS A 140 0.91 -15.54 9.75
N GLU A 141 2.24 -15.45 9.58
CA GLU A 141 3.22 -16.17 10.38
C GLU A 141 4.07 -15.21 11.25
N GLY A 142 3.57 -14.00 11.45
CA GLY A 142 4.06 -13.01 12.41
C GLY A 142 5.21 -12.14 11.91
N THR A 143 5.59 -11.21 12.78
CA THR A 143 6.53 -10.12 12.48
C THR A 143 7.88 -10.59 11.96
N LYS A 144 8.41 -11.70 12.52
CA LYS A 144 9.72 -12.23 12.10
C LYS A 144 9.72 -12.71 10.65
N VAL A 145 8.69 -13.48 10.27
CA VAL A 145 8.57 -14.01 8.90
C VAL A 145 8.27 -12.88 7.92
N TYR A 146 7.38 -11.96 8.30
CA TYR A 146 7.09 -10.76 7.53
C TYR A 146 8.35 -9.96 7.19
N LYS A 147 9.19 -9.65 8.17
CA LYS A 147 10.45 -8.90 7.95
C LYS A 147 11.44 -9.65 7.07
N GLN A 148 11.51 -10.97 7.19
CA GLN A 148 12.34 -11.79 6.31
C GLN A 148 11.85 -11.75 4.86
N LEU A 149 10.52 -11.81 4.68
CA LEU A 149 9.90 -11.72 3.35
C LEU A 149 10.13 -10.36 2.71
N TRP A 150 9.97 -9.27 3.49
CA TRP A 150 10.24 -7.90 3.04
C TRP A 150 11.69 -7.74 2.57
N ASN A 151 12.64 -8.13 3.44
CA ASN A 151 14.06 -8.04 3.11
C ASN A 151 14.39 -8.83 1.84
N ARG A 152 13.86 -10.06 1.72
CA ARG A 152 14.07 -10.88 0.52
C ARG A 152 13.54 -10.20 -0.74
N LEU A 153 12.34 -9.62 -0.70
CA LEU A 153 11.78 -8.89 -1.84
C LEU A 153 12.68 -7.73 -2.23
N GLN A 154 13.04 -6.88 -1.28
CA GLN A 154 13.85 -5.70 -1.53
C GLN A 154 15.23 -6.05 -2.05
N ASP A 155 15.94 -7.02 -1.41
CA ASP A 155 17.25 -7.48 -1.85
C ASP A 155 17.19 -8.03 -3.29
N LYS A 156 16.16 -8.81 -3.64
CA LYS A 156 15.99 -9.30 -5.02
C LYS A 156 15.77 -8.15 -6.00
N LEU A 157 14.86 -7.23 -5.71
CA LEU A 157 14.57 -6.11 -6.62
C LEU A 157 15.79 -5.19 -6.80
N GLN A 158 16.51 -4.88 -5.74
CA GLN A 158 17.67 -3.97 -5.79
C GLN A 158 18.94 -4.67 -6.27
N ASP A 159 19.31 -5.82 -5.69
CA ASP A 159 20.61 -6.44 -5.91
C ASP A 159 20.61 -7.40 -7.11
N GLU A 160 19.52 -8.16 -7.34
CA GLU A 160 19.47 -9.11 -8.45
C GLU A 160 18.97 -8.44 -9.76
N TYR A 161 17.92 -7.59 -9.68
CA TYR A 161 17.33 -6.92 -10.85
C TYR A 161 17.86 -5.50 -11.09
N GLY A 162 18.59 -4.91 -10.13
CA GLY A 162 19.20 -3.58 -10.29
C GLY A 162 18.19 -2.43 -10.33
N LEU A 163 17.04 -2.61 -9.69
CA LEU A 163 16.00 -1.59 -9.60
C LEU A 163 16.40 -0.49 -8.61
N HIS A 164 16.33 0.77 -9.07
CA HIS A 164 16.68 1.96 -8.28
C HIS A 164 15.70 3.13 -8.45
N ASN A 165 14.52 2.83 -9.01
CA ASN A 165 13.41 3.78 -9.19
C ASN A 165 12.29 3.59 -8.15
N LEU A 166 12.52 2.82 -7.07
CA LEU A 166 11.53 2.52 -6.05
C LEU A 166 11.78 3.35 -4.79
N ILE A 167 10.70 3.89 -4.24
CA ILE A 167 10.61 4.51 -2.92
C ILE A 167 9.77 3.56 -2.08
N TYR A 168 10.39 2.88 -1.10
CA TYR A 168 9.71 1.85 -0.31
C TYR A 168 8.83 2.46 0.76
N GLU A 169 7.53 2.20 0.67
CA GLU A 169 6.53 2.65 1.62
C GLU A 169 6.00 1.47 2.43
N GLU A 170 6.21 1.51 3.74
CA GLU A 170 5.70 0.50 4.65
C GLU A 170 4.39 0.95 5.28
N ASN A 171 3.35 0.14 5.11
CA ASN A 171 2.06 0.36 5.75
C ASN A 171 2.08 -0.18 7.18
N LEU A 172 1.78 0.69 8.15
CA LEU A 172 1.81 0.40 9.57
C LEU A 172 0.51 0.82 10.25
N TYR A 173 0.18 0.10 11.30
CA TYR A 173 -0.91 0.46 12.20
C TYR A 173 -0.39 0.93 13.58
N ALA A 174 -1.31 1.42 14.40
CA ALA A 174 -1.01 1.91 15.74
C ALA A 174 -2.12 1.49 16.71
N TRP A 175 -2.68 0.30 16.50
CA TRP A 175 -3.87 -0.19 17.20
C TRP A 175 -3.53 -1.02 18.44
N SER A 176 -2.30 -1.48 18.56
CA SER A 176 -1.79 -2.20 19.73
C SER A 176 -0.50 -1.58 20.25
N ASP A 177 -0.09 -1.96 21.46
CA ASP A 177 1.21 -1.55 22.02
C ASP A 177 2.38 -2.21 21.29
N SER A 178 2.14 -3.29 20.54
CA SER A 178 3.13 -4.03 19.77
C SER A 178 3.13 -3.68 18.28
N SER A 179 2.30 -2.72 17.83
CA SER A 179 2.23 -2.36 16.40
C SER A 179 3.59 -1.96 15.82
N ALA A 180 4.43 -1.30 16.60
CA ALA A 180 5.79 -0.93 16.19
C ALA A 180 6.70 -2.13 15.89
N GLU A 181 6.36 -3.33 16.36
CA GLU A 181 7.15 -4.53 16.08
C GLU A 181 7.02 -5.01 14.63
N TRP A 182 6.02 -4.52 13.91
CA TRP A 182 5.88 -4.80 12.47
C TRP A 182 6.85 -3.97 11.61
N TYR A 183 7.33 -2.83 12.10
CA TYR A 183 8.26 -1.96 11.37
C TYR A 183 9.54 -2.69 10.95
N VAL A 184 9.84 -2.73 9.65
CA VAL A 184 10.98 -3.48 9.08
C VAL A 184 12.32 -2.82 9.34
N GLY A 185 12.35 -1.51 9.59
CA GLY A 185 13.55 -0.76 9.96
C GLY A 185 13.86 0.42 9.05
N ASP A 186 14.64 1.36 9.57
CA ASP A 186 14.96 2.63 8.90
C ASP A 186 15.75 2.46 7.59
N ASP A 187 16.53 1.39 7.48
CA ASP A 187 17.35 1.04 6.32
C ASP A 187 16.57 0.33 5.20
N ARG A 188 15.33 -0.01 5.46
CA ARG A 188 14.46 -0.76 4.55
C ARG A 188 13.21 0.01 4.11
N THR A 189 12.95 1.16 4.72
CA THR A 189 11.74 1.94 4.52
C THR A 189 12.10 3.40 4.22
N ASP A 190 11.50 4.00 3.20
CA ASP A 190 11.63 5.42 2.87
C ASP A 190 10.48 6.24 3.42
N LEU A 191 9.27 5.70 3.38
CA LEU A 191 8.03 6.28 3.87
C LEU A 191 7.30 5.30 4.78
N VAL A 192 6.55 5.81 5.74
CA VAL A 192 5.56 5.00 6.48
C VAL A 192 4.16 5.49 6.17
N ALA A 193 3.20 4.58 6.17
CA ALA A 193 1.83 4.88 5.78
C ALA A 193 0.79 4.21 6.68
N TYR A 194 -0.42 4.72 6.61
CA TYR A 194 -1.60 4.21 7.30
C TYR A 194 -2.74 4.00 6.31
N ASP A 195 -3.49 2.91 6.47
CA ASP A 195 -4.72 2.65 5.73
C ASP A 195 -5.92 2.90 6.64
N LYS A 196 -6.72 3.91 6.30
CA LYS A 196 -7.84 4.41 7.09
C LYS A 196 -9.18 4.01 6.49
N TYR A 197 -9.85 3.00 7.07
CA TYR A 197 -11.21 2.58 6.70
C TYR A 197 -12.12 2.57 7.92
N ASN A 198 -12.49 3.75 8.42
CA ASN A 198 -13.15 3.86 9.71
C ASN A 198 -14.13 5.01 9.82
N THR A 199 -15.05 5.14 8.87
CA THR A 199 -16.12 6.18 8.95
C THR A 199 -16.87 6.19 10.29
N GLN A 200 -16.84 5.08 11.04
CA GLN A 200 -17.52 4.93 12.33
C GLN A 200 -16.60 5.06 13.55
N TYR A 201 -15.29 4.87 13.37
CA TYR A 201 -14.29 4.86 14.44
C TYR A 201 -13.44 6.13 14.40
N ASN A 202 -12.76 6.42 15.51
CA ASN A 202 -11.86 7.56 15.64
C ASN A 202 -12.50 8.91 15.26
N ARG A 203 -13.81 9.04 15.48
CA ARG A 203 -14.59 10.26 15.21
C ARG A 203 -14.74 11.09 16.46
N HIS A 204 -14.51 12.39 16.33
CA HIS A 204 -14.70 13.36 17.42
C HIS A 204 -15.88 14.33 17.17
N ASP A 205 -16.61 14.16 16.05
CA ASP A 205 -17.75 15.01 15.68
C ASP A 205 -19.11 14.53 16.23
N GLY A 206 -19.15 13.42 16.95
CA GLY A 206 -20.37 12.83 17.52
C GLY A 206 -21.30 12.16 16.51
N LYS A 207 -20.91 12.04 15.24
CA LYS A 207 -21.69 11.35 14.20
C LYS A 207 -21.41 9.84 14.22
N THR A 208 -22.32 9.06 13.63
CA THR A 208 -22.19 7.61 13.49
C THR A 208 -22.10 7.15 12.04
N SER A 209 -22.14 8.07 11.08
CA SER A 209 -22.08 7.82 9.64
C SER A 209 -21.73 9.11 8.88
N GLY A 210 -21.53 8.98 7.58
CA GLY A 210 -21.07 10.04 6.70
C GLY A 210 -19.56 10.26 6.79
N PRO A 211 -18.99 11.19 6.02
CA PRO A 211 -17.54 11.42 5.95
C PRO A 211 -16.91 11.58 7.34
N ASN A 212 -15.82 10.88 7.59
CA ASN A 212 -15.01 11.07 8.80
C ASN A 212 -13.90 12.06 8.50
N LEU A 213 -14.08 13.31 8.90
CA LEU A 213 -13.16 14.43 8.65
C LEU A 213 -12.05 14.56 9.69
N ASP A 214 -11.94 13.59 10.61
CA ASP A 214 -10.90 13.58 11.65
C ASP A 214 -9.51 13.50 11.03
N ALA A 215 -8.56 14.23 11.60
CA ALA A 215 -7.17 14.24 11.14
C ALA A 215 -6.38 12.98 11.50
N GLU A 216 -6.95 12.07 12.30
CA GLU A 216 -6.30 10.85 12.80
C GLU A 216 -4.98 11.16 13.54
N THR A 217 -4.95 12.25 14.26
CA THR A 217 -3.75 12.84 14.86
C THR A 217 -3.02 11.88 15.79
N GLY A 218 -3.77 11.10 16.56
CA GLY A 218 -3.21 10.08 17.44
C GLY A 218 -2.41 9.00 16.69
N ILE A 219 -2.93 8.56 15.55
CA ILE A 219 -2.27 7.58 14.66
C ILE A 219 -1.05 8.24 14.00
N PHE A 220 -1.24 9.42 13.41
CA PHE A 220 -0.14 10.17 12.77
C PHE A 220 1.09 10.30 13.66
N TYR A 221 0.91 10.75 14.91
CA TYR A 221 2.04 10.92 15.82
C TYR A 221 2.63 9.62 16.35
N LYS A 222 1.84 8.54 16.47
CA LYS A 222 2.38 7.22 16.80
C LYS A 222 3.28 6.70 15.68
N LEU A 223 2.83 6.77 14.42
CA LEU A 223 3.64 6.35 13.26
C LEU A 223 4.91 7.20 13.13
N ASN A 224 4.78 8.53 13.28
CA ASN A 224 5.93 9.43 13.31
C ASN A 224 6.92 9.07 14.45
N GLY A 225 6.40 8.60 15.57
CA GLY A 225 7.20 8.11 16.70
C GLY A 225 7.99 6.83 16.37
N TYR A 226 7.44 5.90 15.59
CA TYR A 226 8.14 4.67 15.20
C TYR A 226 9.42 4.95 14.40
N VAL A 227 9.41 6.02 13.61
CA VAL A 227 10.54 6.45 12.78
C VAL A 227 11.31 7.64 13.37
N ASN A 228 11.07 7.99 14.63
CA ASN A 228 11.72 9.12 15.33
C ASN A 228 11.64 10.46 14.56
N GLY A 229 10.57 10.67 13.78
CA GLY A 229 10.40 11.87 12.95
C GLY A 229 11.34 11.95 11.75
N SER A 230 12.03 10.89 11.40
CA SER A 230 13.02 10.90 10.31
C SER A 230 12.42 10.64 8.92
N LYS A 231 11.17 10.16 8.85
CA LYS A 231 10.48 9.82 7.61
C LYS A 231 9.12 10.49 7.54
N MET A 232 8.65 10.72 6.33
CA MET A 232 7.30 11.24 6.09
C MET A 232 6.25 10.17 6.34
N VAL A 233 5.05 10.60 6.76
CA VAL A 233 3.92 9.74 7.07
C VAL A 233 2.79 10.01 6.08
N ALA A 234 2.30 8.99 5.41
CA ALA A 234 1.24 9.08 4.41
C ALA A 234 -0.05 8.37 4.85
N MET A 235 -1.15 8.67 4.18
CA MET A 235 -2.40 7.92 4.25
C MET A 235 -2.56 7.18 2.91
N ALA A 236 -1.96 5.98 2.83
CA ALA A 236 -1.77 5.26 1.55
C ALA A 236 -3.06 4.67 0.99
N GLU A 237 -4.01 4.37 1.86
CA GLU A 237 -5.39 4.07 1.51
C GLU A 237 -6.34 4.75 2.48
N ASN A 238 -7.49 5.20 1.98
CA ASN A 238 -8.50 5.73 2.89
C ASN A 238 -9.91 5.65 2.31
N ASP A 239 -10.89 5.72 3.21
CA ASP A 239 -12.28 5.98 2.89
C ASP A 239 -12.51 7.49 2.78
N SER A 240 -12.48 8.22 3.88
CA SER A 240 -12.71 9.68 3.91
C SER A 240 -11.39 10.45 3.97
N ILE A 241 -11.28 11.53 3.19
CA ILE A 241 -10.16 12.48 3.31
C ILE A 241 -10.42 13.36 4.56
N PRO A 242 -9.43 13.51 5.46
CA PRO A 242 -9.54 14.44 6.58
C PRO A 242 -9.78 15.88 6.13
N SER A 243 -10.50 16.68 6.92
CA SER A 243 -10.63 18.10 6.58
C SER A 243 -9.30 18.84 6.71
N MET A 244 -9.06 19.77 5.81
CA MET A 244 -7.87 20.63 5.85
C MET A 244 -7.76 21.37 7.18
N SER A 245 -8.88 21.87 7.70
CA SER A 245 -8.90 22.63 8.97
C SER A 245 -8.43 21.77 10.16
N ASN A 246 -8.87 20.50 10.23
CA ASN A 246 -8.44 19.60 11.29
C ASN A 246 -6.94 19.28 11.18
N MET A 247 -6.46 18.95 9.98
CA MET A 247 -5.03 18.68 9.76
C MET A 247 -4.14 19.87 10.13
N LEU A 248 -4.55 21.10 9.78
CA LEU A 248 -3.80 22.31 10.10
C LEU A 248 -3.79 22.63 11.59
N VAL A 249 -4.94 22.55 12.26
CA VAL A 249 -5.08 22.86 13.69
C VAL A 249 -4.36 21.83 14.55
N GLU A 250 -4.41 20.56 14.17
CA GLU A 250 -3.84 19.45 14.92
C GLU A 250 -2.40 19.10 14.49
N HIS A 251 -1.89 19.76 13.45
CA HIS A 251 -0.55 19.55 12.88
C HIS A 251 -0.30 18.09 12.40
N ALA A 252 -1.34 17.40 11.95
CA ALA A 252 -1.25 16.08 11.36
C ALA A 252 -1.12 16.19 9.83
N TYR A 253 0.10 16.45 9.35
CA TYR A 253 0.39 16.74 7.95
C TYR A 253 0.71 15.45 7.20
N TRP A 254 -0.34 14.71 6.82
CA TRP A 254 -0.21 13.53 5.97
C TRP A 254 0.42 13.91 4.62
N LEU A 255 1.47 13.19 4.22
CA LEU A 255 2.18 13.46 2.96
C LEU A 255 1.24 13.42 1.75
N TYR A 256 0.36 12.45 1.72
CA TYR A 256 -0.73 12.33 0.74
C TYR A 256 -1.88 11.50 1.33
N PHE A 257 -3.03 11.51 0.62
CA PHE A 257 -4.14 10.58 0.83
C PHE A 257 -4.51 9.94 -0.49
N CYS A 258 -4.95 8.68 -0.43
CA CYS A 258 -5.36 7.89 -1.58
C CYS A 258 -6.72 7.23 -1.29
N PRO A 259 -7.85 7.94 -1.51
CA PRO A 259 -9.16 7.29 -1.41
C PRO A 259 -9.21 6.09 -2.34
N TRP A 260 -9.69 4.95 -1.77
CA TRP A 260 -9.83 3.76 -2.59
C TRP A 260 -10.80 3.98 -3.73
N TYR A 261 -10.68 3.24 -4.82
CA TYR A 261 -11.50 3.42 -6.00
C TYR A 261 -13.00 3.12 -5.73
N ASP A 262 -13.86 3.75 -6.53
CA ASP A 262 -15.30 3.48 -6.50
C ASP A 262 -15.61 2.09 -7.05
N SER A 263 -16.43 1.36 -6.31
CA SER A 263 -16.92 0.04 -6.70
C SER A 263 -18.44 -0.03 -6.58
N ALA A 264 -19.04 -1.15 -7.01
CA ALA A 264 -20.46 -1.38 -6.82
C ALA A 264 -20.90 -1.42 -5.34
N ASN A 265 -19.97 -1.68 -4.42
CA ASN A 265 -20.26 -1.83 -3.01
C ASN A 265 -19.93 -0.58 -2.17
N ALA A 266 -19.01 0.25 -2.64
CA ALA A 266 -18.58 1.46 -1.93
C ALA A 266 -18.05 2.50 -2.94
N LEU A 267 -18.54 3.74 -2.79
CA LEU A 267 -18.15 4.88 -3.61
C LEU A 267 -17.19 5.76 -2.79
N PHE A 268 -15.95 5.29 -2.60
CA PHE A 268 -14.97 5.95 -1.73
C PHE A 268 -14.53 7.31 -2.25
N VAL A 269 -14.53 7.52 -3.58
CA VAL A 269 -14.12 8.78 -4.20
C VAL A 269 -15.30 9.71 -4.41
N SER A 270 -16.44 9.20 -4.94
CA SER A 270 -17.56 10.02 -5.35
C SER A 270 -18.75 10.05 -4.39
N GLY A 271 -18.78 9.17 -3.39
CA GLY A 271 -19.94 9.00 -2.51
C GLY A 271 -19.95 9.92 -1.31
N GLU A 272 -21.07 10.60 -1.06
CA GLU A 272 -21.28 11.49 0.09
C GLU A 272 -21.23 10.79 1.46
N ASN A 273 -21.25 9.46 1.49
CA ASN A 273 -21.03 8.69 2.71
C ASN A 273 -19.55 8.70 3.15
N TYR A 274 -18.65 8.94 2.22
CA TYR A 274 -17.19 8.89 2.44
C TYR A 274 -16.53 10.26 2.23
N GLN A 275 -16.99 11.06 1.28
CA GLN A 275 -16.38 12.34 0.98
C GLN A 275 -17.36 13.51 1.25
N ASP A 276 -16.84 14.52 1.94
CA ASP A 276 -17.46 15.84 1.95
C ASP A 276 -16.94 16.61 0.73
N HIS A 277 -17.78 16.80 -0.26
CA HIS A 277 -17.38 17.40 -1.55
C HIS A 277 -16.99 18.89 -1.42
N ASP A 278 -17.53 19.60 -0.44
CA ASP A 278 -17.18 21.01 -0.21
C ASP A 278 -15.79 21.08 0.47
N GLU A 279 -15.52 20.23 1.46
CA GLU A 279 -14.19 20.10 2.08
C GLU A 279 -13.13 19.64 1.06
N MET A 280 -13.44 18.63 0.25
CA MET A 280 -12.54 18.15 -0.80
C MET A 280 -12.24 19.26 -1.82
N LYS A 281 -13.26 20.00 -2.26
CA LYS A 281 -13.08 21.13 -3.16
C LYS A 281 -12.24 22.25 -2.53
N ALA A 282 -12.46 22.56 -1.26
CA ALA A 282 -11.68 23.54 -0.52
C ALA A 282 -10.22 23.11 -0.42
N LEU A 283 -9.96 21.84 -0.10
CA LEU A 283 -8.63 21.25 -0.02
C LEU A 283 -7.87 21.36 -1.36
N TYR A 284 -8.47 20.88 -2.45
CA TYR A 284 -7.85 20.90 -3.80
C TYR A 284 -7.62 22.31 -4.39
N ASN A 285 -8.23 23.34 -3.82
CA ASN A 285 -8.01 24.73 -4.23
C ASN A 285 -7.24 25.55 -3.19
N SER A 286 -6.65 24.91 -2.20
CA SER A 286 -5.86 25.57 -1.16
C SER A 286 -4.36 25.53 -1.48
N ASP A 287 -3.59 26.44 -0.91
CA ASP A 287 -2.13 26.43 -0.96
C ASP A 287 -1.51 25.29 -0.10
N PHE A 288 -2.35 24.55 0.64
CA PHE A 288 -1.93 23.42 1.47
C PHE A 288 -1.80 22.11 0.68
N CYS A 289 -2.64 21.92 -0.34
CA CYS A 289 -2.68 20.70 -1.15
C CYS A 289 -2.02 20.96 -2.50
N ILE A 290 -0.95 20.24 -2.80
CA ILE A 290 -0.30 20.28 -4.12
C ILE A 290 -1.09 19.40 -5.08
N THR A 291 -1.54 19.99 -6.20
CA THR A 291 -2.26 19.31 -7.27
C THR A 291 -1.37 19.12 -8.50
N LEU A 292 -1.83 18.31 -9.46
CA LEU A 292 -1.05 17.91 -10.64
C LEU A 292 -0.45 19.11 -11.41
N ASP A 293 -1.23 20.19 -11.58
CA ASP A 293 -0.81 21.40 -12.29
C ASP A 293 0.15 22.29 -11.51
N GLU A 294 0.45 21.94 -10.26
CA GLU A 294 1.38 22.65 -9.38
C GLU A 294 2.72 21.91 -9.20
N LEU A 295 2.83 20.70 -9.74
CA LEU A 295 4.09 19.97 -9.75
C LEU A 295 5.14 20.69 -10.62
N PRO A 296 6.43 20.71 -10.24
CA PRO A 296 7.50 21.25 -11.07
C PRO A 296 7.50 20.57 -12.45
N ALA A 297 7.58 21.37 -13.52
CA ALA A 297 7.55 20.86 -14.89
C ALA A 297 8.74 19.95 -15.24
N ASP A 298 9.81 20.03 -14.45
CA ASP A 298 11.05 19.26 -14.58
C ASP A 298 11.24 18.20 -13.49
N LEU A 299 10.15 17.81 -12.81
CA LEU A 299 10.19 16.88 -11.67
C LEU A 299 10.93 15.57 -11.99
N PHE A 300 10.78 15.04 -13.20
CA PHE A 300 11.38 13.79 -13.64
C PHE A 300 12.54 13.98 -14.65
N ASN A 301 12.92 15.21 -14.94
CA ASN A 301 14.03 15.54 -15.86
C ASN A 301 15.31 15.81 -15.06
N HIS A 302 16.17 14.83 -14.96
CA HIS A 302 17.49 14.95 -14.34
C HIS A 302 18.62 14.77 -15.34
#